data_652de216831751b26f7c43b4a9e4b708
#
_entry.id   652de216831751b26f7c43b4a9e4b708
#
_cell.length_a   1.000
_cell.length_b   1.000
_cell.length_c   1.000
_cell.angle_alpha   90.00
_cell.angle_beta   90.00
_cell.angle_gamma   90.00
#
_symmetry.space_group_name_H-M   'P 1'
#
loop_
_entity.id
_entity.type
_entity.pdbx_description
1 polymer ?
#
loop_
_entity_poly.entity_id
_entity_poly.type
_entity_poly.pdbx_seq_one_letter_code
_entity_poly.pdbx_strand_id
1 'polypeptide(L)'
;MAEERKCSSTTCSKDSCKGCDKAQVDFSVKPNELTHVKKVIGVVSGKGGVGKSLVTSLLAVTMNKRGHQCGILDADITGPSIPKAFGIRDKVMASSQGMIPVCSQDGIPVMSINLLLEHDTDPVVWRGPVIA
;
A
#
# COMPACT_ATOMS: atom_id res chain seq x y z
N MET A 1 24.39 -32.46 -21.00
CA MET A 1 22.99 -32.13 -21.40
C MET A 1 22.15 -32.22 -20.12
N ALA A 2 21.86 -31.10 -19.53
CA ALA A 2 21.03 -31.01 -18.31
C ALA A 2 19.58 -30.84 -18.74
N GLU A 3 18.76 -31.78 -18.36
CA GLU A 3 17.34 -31.89 -18.68
C GLU A 3 16.56 -30.88 -17.85
N GLU A 4 15.98 -29.87 -18.51
CA GLU A 4 15.08 -28.89 -17.88
C GLU A 4 13.82 -29.59 -17.38
N ARG A 5 13.72 -29.79 -16.07
CA ARG A 5 12.49 -30.27 -15.43
C ARG A 5 11.46 -29.14 -15.38
N LYS A 6 10.50 -29.16 -16.29
CA LYS A 6 9.30 -28.34 -16.26
C LYS A 6 8.42 -28.75 -15.08
N CYS A 7 8.30 -27.90 -14.08
CA CYS A 7 7.28 -28.03 -13.03
C CYS A 7 5.89 -27.79 -13.63
N SER A 8 5.01 -28.77 -13.63
CA SER A 8 3.60 -28.59 -13.97
C SER A 8 2.89 -28.00 -12.74
N SER A 9 2.26 -26.83 -12.92
CA SER A 9 1.80 -25.90 -11.88
C SER A 9 0.56 -26.34 -11.08
N THR A 10 0.12 -27.58 -11.13
CA THR A 10 -1.17 -27.99 -10.52
C THR A 10 -1.08 -28.70 -9.19
N THR A 11 0.11 -29.07 -8.71
CA THR A 11 0.26 -29.85 -7.45
C THR A 11 1.60 -29.60 -6.74
N CYS A 12 1.96 -28.35 -6.48
CA CYS A 12 3.12 -28.02 -5.68
C CYS A 12 2.72 -27.78 -4.22
N SER A 13 2.92 -28.76 -3.34
CA SER A 13 2.90 -28.53 -1.90
C SER A 13 4.27 -28.02 -1.45
N LYS A 14 4.31 -27.02 -0.57
CA LYS A 14 5.52 -26.29 -0.12
C LYS A 14 6.64 -27.18 0.45
N ASP A 15 6.33 -28.41 0.82
CA ASP A 15 7.28 -29.30 1.53
C ASP A 15 8.10 -30.22 0.61
N SER A 16 7.81 -30.25 -0.69
CA SER A 16 8.48 -31.14 -1.64
C SER A 16 9.43 -30.47 -2.64
N CYS A 17 9.58 -29.14 -2.61
CA CYS A 17 10.44 -28.39 -3.53
C CYS A 17 11.87 -28.21 -3.01
N LYS A 18 12.62 -29.27 -2.80
CA LYS A 18 14.09 -29.19 -2.72
C LYS A 18 14.65 -29.16 -4.13
N GLY A 19 14.99 -27.97 -4.65
CA GLY A 19 15.66 -27.79 -5.92
C GLY A 19 14.87 -27.06 -7.02
N CYS A 20 13.88 -26.25 -6.68
CA CYS A 20 13.22 -25.36 -7.62
C CYS A 20 13.99 -24.03 -7.65
N ASP A 21 14.69 -23.73 -8.75
CA ASP A 21 15.40 -22.46 -8.99
C ASP A 21 14.48 -21.25 -9.21
N LYS A 22 13.18 -21.38 -8.94
CA LYS A 22 12.33 -20.22 -8.69
C LYS A 22 12.60 -19.73 -7.26
N ALA A 23 13.76 -19.08 -7.10
CA ALA A 23 14.00 -18.24 -5.93
C ALA A 23 12.75 -17.40 -5.72
N GLN A 24 12.11 -17.56 -4.55
CA GLN A 24 11.09 -16.60 -4.14
C GLN A 24 11.80 -15.25 -4.11
N VAL A 25 11.49 -14.42 -5.09
CA VAL A 25 12.02 -13.06 -5.10
C VAL A 25 11.48 -12.42 -3.83
N ASP A 26 12.37 -12.22 -2.88
CA ASP A 26 12.02 -11.52 -1.64
C ASP A 26 11.89 -10.03 -1.97
N PHE A 27 10.66 -9.57 -2.09
CA PHE A 27 10.32 -8.17 -2.31
C PHE A 27 10.37 -7.35 -1.01
N SER A 28 10.85 -7.94 0.10
CA SER A 28 10.97 -7.20 1.34
C SER A 28 12.03 -6.11 1.22
N VAL A 29 11.62 -4.88 1.37
CA VAL A 29 12.51 -3.72 1.48
C VAL A 29 12.73 -3.46 2.97
N LYS A 30 13.99 -3.27 3.38
CA LYS A 30 14.29 -2.88 4.75
C LYS A 30 13.57 -1.57 5.05
N PRO A 31 12.77 -1.50 6.12
CA PRO A 31 12.12 -0.26 6.50
C PRO A 31 13.18 0.80 6.85
N ASN A 32 12.82 2.09 6.68
CA ASN A 32 13.64 3.19 7.12
C ASN A 32 13.88 3.08 8.65
N GLU A 33 15.05 3.47 9.12
CA GLU A 33 15.42 3.42 10.56
C GLU A 33 14.46 4.24 11.45
N LEU A 34 13.80 5.25 10.88
CA LEU A 34 12.79 6.07 11.55
C LEU A 34 11.39 5.43 11.55
N THR A 35 11.22 4.25 10.95
CA THR A 35 9.91 3.59 10.86
C THR A 35 9.57 2.88 12.16
N HIS A 36 8.58 3.37 12.88
CA HIS A 36 8.07 2.78 14.13
C HIS A 36 6.60 2.39 14.00
N VAL A 37 6.29 1.40 13.18
CA VAL A 37 4.93 0.89 13.00
C VAL A 37 4.74 -0.36 13.84
N LYS A 38 3.86 -0.30 14.86
CA LYS A 38 3.55 -1.42 15.74
C LYS A 38 2.68 -2.47 15.07
N LYS A 39 1.73 -2.05 14.24
CA LYS A 39 0.75 -2.94 13.60
C LYS A 39 0.31 -2.38 12.26
N VAL A 40 0.32 -3.22 11.24
CA VAL A 40 -0.21 -2.92 9.91
C VAL A 40 -1.49 -3.73 9.71
N ILE A 41 -2.54 -3.08 9.24
CA ILE A 41 -3.84 -3.70 8.92
C ILE A 41 -4.11 -3.47 7.45
N GLY A 42 -4.14 -4.54 6.65
CA GLY A 42 -4.49 -4.50 5.25
C GLY A 42 -5.99 -4.67 5.04
N VAL A 43 -6.63 -3.70 4.36
CA VAL A 43 -8.02 -3.81 3.91
C VAL A 43 -8.00 -4.07 2.41
N VAL A 44 -8.24 -5.31 2.02
CA VAL A 44 -8.03 -5.79 0.65
C VAL A 44 -9.31 -6.38 0.09
N SER A 45 -9.57 -6.18 -1.22
CA SER A 45 -10.65 -6.85 -1.94
C SER A 45 -10.33 -6.91 -3.43
N GLY A 46 -10.60 -8.03 -4.06
CA GLY A 46 -10.48 -8.22 -5.51
C GLY A 46 -11.60 -7.57 -6.33
N LYS A 47 -12.65 -7.01 -5.68
CA LYS A 47 -13.78 -6.38 -6.36
C LYS A 47 -13.82 -4.89 -6.07
N GLY A 48 -14.04 -4.07 -7.11
CA GLY A 48 -14.27 -2.64 -6.98
C GLY A 48 -15.61 -2.31 -6.31
N GLY A 49 -15.72 -1.16 -5.67
CA GLY A 49 -16.97 -0.63 -5.13
C GLY A 49 -17.52 -1.32 -3.86
N VAL A 50 -16.79 -2.24 -3.25
CA VAL A 50 -17.25 -2.98 -2.05
C VAL A 50 -17.06 -2.22 -0.73
N GLY A 51 -16.53 -0.99 -0.76
CA GLY A 51 -16.38 -0.14 0.42
C GLY A 51 -15.04 -0.24 1.14
N LYS A 52 -13.96 -0.72 0.50
CA LYS A 52 -12.61 -0.75 1.10
C LYS A 52 -12.22 0.57 1.75
N SER A 53 -12.28 1.66 0.98
CA SER A 53 -11.90 2.99 1.45
C SER A 53 -12.77 3.48 2.60
N LEU A 54 -14.08 3.19 2.56
CA LEU A 54 -15.00 3.52 3.64
C LEU A 54 -14.62 2.79 4.94
N VAL A 55 -14.40 1.47 4.85
CA VAL A 55 -14.01 0.65 6.02
C VAL A 55 -12.67 1.13 6.59
N THR A 56 -11.69 1.41 5.73
CA THR A 56 -10.37 1.94 6.14
C THR A 56 -10.52 3.26 6.87
N SER A 57 -11.29 4.20 6.31
CA SER A 57 -11.52 5.52 6.91
C SER A 57 -12.22 5.43 8.26
N LEU A 58 -13.30 4.63 8.34
CA LEU A 58 -14.03 4.42 9.59
C LEU A 58 -13.18 3.75 10.67
N LEU A 59 -12.36 2.77 10.27
CA LEU A 59 -11.44 2.12 11.20
C LEU A 59 -10.44 3.13 11.77
N ALA A 60 -9.79 3.92 10.90
CA ALA A 60 -8.81 4.91 11.32
C ALA A 60 -9.42 5.96 12.24
N VAL A 61 -10.58 6.52 11.90
CA VAL A 61 -11.30 7.50 12.75
C VAL A 61 -11.69 6.89 14.08
N THR A 62 -12.19 5.65 14.09
CA THR A 62 -12.60 4.97 15.32
C THR A 62 -11.41 4.71 16.23
N MET A 63 -10.29 4.26 15.67
CA MET A 63 -9.07 4.01 16.42
C MET A 63 -8.46 5.31 16.96
N ASN A 64 -8.46 6.37 16.16
CA ASN A 64 -8.00 7.69 16.58
C ASN A 64 -8.84 8.22 17.75
N LYS A 65 -10.16 8.12 17.67
CA LYS A 65 -11.08 8.49 18.77
C LYS A 65 -10.88 7.68 20.05
N ARG A 66 -10.33 6.46 19.94
CA ARG A 66 -9.97 5.62 21.09
C ARG A 66 -8.56 5.93 21.64
N GLY A 67 -7.89 6.96 21.15
CA GLY A 67 -6.57 7.39 21.60
C GLY A 67 -5.40 6.63 20.98
N HIS A 68 -5.62 5.85 19.90
CA HIS A 68 -4.55 5.21 19.17
C HIS A 68 -4.01 6.14 18.07
N GLN A 69 -2.70 6.24 17.97
CA GLN A 69 -2.07 6.89 16.83
C GLN A 69 -2.17 5.97 15.61
N CYS A 70 -2.84 6.42 14.58
CA CYS A 70 -3.01 5.68 13.33
C CYS A 70 -2.77 6.57 12.12
N GLY A 71 -2.27 5.97 11.06
CA GLY A 71 -2.09 6.61 9.75
C GLY A 71 -2.72 5.74 8.67
N ILE A 72 -3.00 6.33 7.52
CA ILE A 72 -3.55 5.65 6.36
C ILE A 72 -2.59 5.75 5.20
N LEU A 73 -2.27 4.60 4.59
CA LEU A 73 -1.62 4.51 3.29
C LEU A 73 -2.67 4.04 2.27
N ASP A 74 -3.07 4.94 1.37
CA ASP A 74 -3.94 4.59 0.24
C ASP A 74 -3.09 4.00 -0.88
N ALA A 75 -3.15 2.69 -1.02
CA ALA A 75 -2.42 1.92 -2.02
C ALA A 75 -3.23 1.69 -3.32
N ASP A 76 -4.41 2.30 -3.47
CA ASP A 76 -5.17 2.27 -4.70
C ASP A 76 -4.66 3.34 -5.67
N ILE A 77 -3.73 2.94 -6.52
CA ILE A 77 -3.09 3.84 -7.50
C ILE A 77 -4.08 4.26 -8.61
N THR A 78 -5.05 3.41 -8.91
CA THR A 78 -5.96 3.62 -10.05
C THR A 78 -7.16 4.51 -9.71
N GLY A 79 -7.57 4.55 -8.45
CA GLY A 79 -8.73 5.32 -8.01
C GLY A 79 -8.66 5.73 -6.54
N PRO A 80 -7.58 6.43 -6.13
CA PRO A 80 -7.39 6.79 -4.73
C PRO A 80 -8.53 7.71 -4.26
N SER A 81 -9.20 7.31 -3.19
CA SER A 81 -10.41 7.96 -2.70
C SER A 81 -10.31 8.44 -1.25
N ILE A 82 -9.30 8.01 -0.52
CA ILE A 82 -9.11 8.34 0.89
C ILE A 82 -8.92 9.86 1.12
N PRO A 83 -8.03 10.57 0.40
CA PRO A 83 -7.86 12.00 0.60
C PRO A 83 -9.15 12.78 0.41
N LYS A 84 -9.93 12.43 -0.61
CA LYS A 84 -11.23 13.04 -0.89
C LYS A 84 -12.23 12.80 0.24
N ALA A 85 -12.26 11.60 0.82
CA ALA A 85 -13.14 11.26 1.94
C ALA A 85 -12.81 12.06 3.20
N PHE A 86 -11.54 12.42 3.41
CA PHE A 86 -11.09 13.26 4.53
C PHE A 86 -11.04 14.77 4.21
N GLY A 87 -11.44 15.18 3.00
CA GLY A 87 -11.40 16.58 2.56
C GLY A 87 -9.98 17.16 2.44
N ILE A 88 -8.98 16.30 2.28
CA ILE A 88 -7.57 16.69 2.15
C ILE A 88 -7.33 17.20 0.73
N ARG A 89 -6.77 18.41 0.63
CA ARG A 89 -6.40 19.08 -0.64
C ARG A 89 -4.92 19.43 -0.69
N ASP A 90 -4.26 19.46 0.46
CA ASP A 90 -2.84 19.78 0.56
C ASP A 90 -1.99 18.70 -0.09
N LYS A 91 -0.83 19.09 -0.63
CA LYS A 91 0.11 18.16 -1.27
C LYS A 91 1.16 17.69 -0.26
N VAL A 92 1.69 16.50 -0.50
CA VAL A 92 2.79 15.92 0.28
C VAL A 92 4.05 16.77 0.08
N MET A 93 4.75 17.04 1.16
CA MET A 93 6.04 17.70 1.12
C MET A 93 7.17 16.68 1.23
N ALA A 94 8.19 16.87 0.39
CA ALA A 94 9.42 16.10 0.50
C ALA A 94 10.36 16.74 1.53
N SER A 95 10.99 15.90 2.35
CA SER A 95 12.05 16.29 3.27
C SER A 95 13.32 15.49 3.01
N SER A 96 14.43 15.84 3.65
CA SER A 96 15.68 15.07 3.58
C SER A 96 15.55 13.65 4.16
N GLN A 97 14.54 13.38 4.97
CA GLN A 97 14.30 12.10 5.61
C GLN A 97 13.19 11.27 4.94
N GLY A 98 12.51 11.84 3.95
CA GLY A 98 11.43 11.19 3.23
C GLY A 98 10.24 12.12 2.98
N MET A 99 9.12 11.55 2.60
CA MET A 99 7.88 12.26 2.34
C MET A 99 7.09 12.45 3.64
N ILE A 100 6.61 13.67 3.87
CA ILE A 100 5.79 14.00 5.04
C ILE A 100 4.33 13.82 4.65
N PRO A 101 3.57 12.92 5.32
CA PRO A 101 2.16 12.73 5.05
C PRO A 101 1.34 13.97 5.39
N VAL A 102 0.21 14.14 4.72
CA VAL A 102 -0.74 15.21 5.03
C VAL A 102 -1.68 14.73 6.14
N CYS A 103 -1.93 15.55 7.13
CA CYS A 103 -2.86 15.22 8.22
C CYS A 103 -4.28 15.66 7.90
N SER A 104 -5.26 14.80 8.25
CA SER A 104 -6.67 15.18 8.26
C SER A 104 -6.97 16.19 9.37
N GLN A 105 -8.18 16.75 9.39
CA GLN A 105 -8.64 17.65 10.46
C GLN A 105 -8.56 17.00 11.85
N ASP A 106 -8.76 15.69 11.92
CA ASP A 106 -8.66 14.89 13.16
C ASP A 106 -7.22 14.47 13.49
N GLY A 107 -6.22 14.97 12.76
CA GLY A 107 -4.81 14.67 12.98
C GLY A 107 -4.37 13.27 12.51
N ILE A 108 -5.15 12.60 11.66
CA ILE A 108 -4.76 11.32 11.07
C ILE A 108 -3.86 11.56 9.86
N PRO A 109 -2.58 11.13 9.87
CA PRO A 109 -1.71 11.24 8.71
C PRO A 109 -2.20 10.33 7.58
N VAL A 110 -2.29 10.89 6.38
CA VAL A 110 -2.72 10.20 5.17
C VAL A 110 -1.66 10.36 4.09
N MET A 111 -1.30 9.26 3.47
CA MET A 111 -0.45 9.21 2.29
C MET A 111 -1.22 8.55 1.15
N SER A 112 -1.23 9.19 -0.02
CA SER A 112 -1.87 8.70 -1.23
C SER A 112 -1.15 9.26 -2.45
N ILE A 113 -1.20 8.54 -3.56
CA ILE A 113 -0.58 8.95 -4.82
C ILE A 113 -1.13 10.30 -5.31
N ASN A 114 -2.41 10.58 -5.11
CA ASN A 114 -3.03 11.86 -5.50
C ASN A 114 -2.39 13.07 -4.84
N LEU A 115 -1.85 12.90 -3.64
CA LEU A 115 -1.22 13.98 -2.89
C LEU A 115 0.21 14.28 -3.39
N LEU A 116 0.75 13.40 -4.26
CA LEU A 116 2.06 13.55 -4.89
C LEU A 116 1.98 14.20 -6.27
N LEU A 117 0.80 14.17 -6.91
CA LEU A 117 0.60 14.73 -8.25
C LEU A 117 0.41 16.24 -8.17
N GLU A 118 0.87 16.97 -9.19
CA GLU A 118 0.65 18.41 -9.29
C GLU A 118 -0.84 18.73 -9.47
N HIS A 119 -1.51 17.99 -10.34
CA HIS A 119 -2.94 18.10 -10.56
C HIS A 119 -3.66 16.80 -10.27
N ASP A 120 -4.84 16.87 -9.67
CA ASP A 120 -5.64 15.68 -9.30
C ASP A 120 -6.17 14.90 -10.51
N THR A 121 -6.11 15.53 -11.70
CA THR A 121 -6.52 14.94 -12.99
C THR A 121 -5.36 14.37 -13.78
N ASP A 122 -4.13 14.50 -13.30
CA ASP A 122 -2.97 13.95 -13.99
C ASP A 122 -3.07 12.42 -14.06
N PRO A 123 -2.94 11.83 -15.26
CA PRO A 123 -3.05 10.40 -15.39
C PRO A 123 -1.82 9.73 -14.79
N VAL A 124 -2.04 8.90 -13.77
CA VAL A 124 -0.99 8.04 -13.24
C VAL A 124 -0.81 6.86 -14.18
N VAL A 125 0.14 6.97 -15.11
CA VAL A 125 0.45 5.88 -16.05
C VAL A 125 1.51 4.96 -15.42
N TRP A 126 1.09 4.11 -14.52
CA TRP A 126 1.95 3.06 -13.97
C TRP A 126 1.73 1.78 -14.76
N ARG A 127 2.75 1.31 -15.46
CA ARG A 127 2.72 -0.01 -16.09
C ARG A 127 2.99 -1.06 -15.01
N GLY A 128 2.30 -2.21 -15.09
CA GLY A 128 2.41 -3.31 -14.12
C GLY A 128 3.84 -3.65 -13.64
N PRO A 129 4.87 -3.70 -14.53
CA PRO A 129 6.27 -3.96 -14.14
C PRO A 129 6.91 -2.88 -13.24
N VAL A 130 6.30 -1.70 -13.16
CA VAL A 130 6.81 -0.58 -12.32
C VAL A 130 6.14 -0.58 -10.94
N ILE A 131 5.03 -1.30 -10.81
CA ILE A 131 4.24 -1.38 -9.56
C ILE A 131 4.58 -2.67 -8.80
N ALA A 132 5.14 -3.67 -9.48
CA ALA A 132 5.48 -4.98 -8.92
C ALA A 132 6.82 -4.97 -8.18
#